data_c126e79ca84a6ab3d960558a60a4637b
#
_entry.id   c126e79ca84a6ab3d960558a60a4637b
#
_cell.length_a   1.000
_cell.length_b   1.000
_cell.length_c   1.000
_cell.angle_alpha   90.00
_cell.angle_beta   90.00
_cell.angle_gamma   90.00
#
_symmetry.space_group_name_H-M   'P 1'
#
loop_
_entity.id
_entity.type
_entity.pdbx_description
1 polymer ?
#
loop_
_entity_poly.entity_id
_entity_poly.type
_entity_poly.pdbx_seq_one_letter_code
_entity_poly.pdbx_strand_id
1 'polypeptide(L)'
;ALWMFFDKFIRRAAGMGSASGLPDPDTYEHAHDFCDLIVVGSGPAGVAAAIEAAEKKLDVILVEQDSLIGGNQLAENDFDNSQIKNQLENLGIKIMTRTTAFGLYDNCVVGLLERVTDHISAPNVNIPRQRFWTIRAKHIIVGAGAIERHIAFNNNDIPGVMTVNASKHYLNRYGVLTGQSIVIATNNDSVYETAHQLSEAGANVTVLDSRTNFEIETNKSFEIRKGYVPYNINGSKKIDSLDISKSETINKSETINCDQVLLSGGWSPAVHLLSHRGV
;
A
#
# COMPACT_ATOMS: atom_id res chain seq x y z
N ALA A 1 19.70 -0.73 38.62
CA ALA A 1 19.76 0.70 38.96
C ALA A 1 20.58 1.54 37.95
N LEU A 2 21.65 1.00 37.36
CA LEU A 2 22.48 1.70 36.37
C LEU A 2 21.77 1.97 35.02
N TRP A 3 20.81 1.17 34.64
CA TRP A 3 20.04 1.33 33.39
C TRP A 3 19.36 2.72 33.31
N MET A 4 18.69 3.14 34.37
CA MET A 4 17.99 4.45 34.39
C MET A 4 18.93 5.63 34.22
N PHE A 5 20.21 5.49 34.55
CA PHE A 5 21.23 6.51 34.31
C PHE A 5 21.59 6.60 32.82
N PHE A 6 21.72 5.47 32.13
CA PHE A 6 22.06 5.42 30.73
C PHE A 6 20.87 5.63 29.79
N ASP A 7 19.64 5.47 30.26
CA ASP A 7 18.41 5.63 29.44
C ASP A 7 18.38 6.97 28.67
N LYS A 8 18.73 8.07 29.35
CA LYS A 8 18.75 9.41 28.72
C LYS A 8 19.71 9.51 27.54
N PHE A 9 20.86 8.86 27.64
CA PHE A 9 21.88 8.87 26.58
C PHE A 9 21.46 7.97 25.42
N ILE A 10 20.93 6.80 25.73
CA ILE A 10 20.44 5.83 24.74
C ILE A 10 19.27 6.42 23.97
N ARG A 11 18.29 7.01 24.65
CA ARG A 11 17.14 7.69 24.02
C ARG A 11 17.57 8.81 23.08
N ARG A 12 18.54 9.63 23.53
CA ARG A 12 19.06 10.72 22.69
C ARG A 12 19.81 10.20 21.47
N ALA A 13 20.64 9.17 21.65
CA ALA A 13 21.37 8.54 20.56
C ALA A 13 20.44 7.82 19.55
N ALA A 14 19.37 7.21 20.06
CA ALA A 14 18.34 6.56 19.25
C ALA A 14 17.34 7.53 18.58
N GLY A 15 17.48 8.85 18.79
CA GLY A 15 16.54 9.83 18.25
C GLY A 15 15.12 9.75 18.79
N MET A 16 14.91 9.10 19.94
CA MET A 16 13.58 8.87 20.52
C MET A 16 12.94 10.12 21.14
N GLY A 17 13.64 11.25 21.21
CA GLY A 17 13.13 12.47 21.79
C GLY A 17 12.77 12.35 23.27
N SER A 18 11.99 13.30 23.79
CA SER A 18 11.36 13.26 25.10
C SER A 18 9.87 13.57 24.97
N ALA A 19 9.05 12.91 25.77
CA ALA A 19 7.63 13.24 25.86
C ALA A 19 7.46 14.70 26.27
N SER A 20 6.50 15.40 25.69
CA SER A 20 6.27 16.83 25.95
C SER A 20 5.92 17.12 27.43
N GLY A 21 5.32 16.13 28.14
CA GLY A 21 4.79 16.30 29.47
C GLY A 21 3.58 17.24 29.58
N LEU A 22 3.15 17.81 28.44
CA LEU A 22 1.94 18.63 28.36
C LEU A 22 0.71 17.73 28.23
N PRO A 23 -0.45 18.19 28.76
CA PRO A 23 -1.70 17.47 28.52
C PRO A 23 -2.00 17.42 27.02
N ASP A 24 -2.65 16.34 26.58
CA ASP A 24 -3.12 16.21 25.21
C ASP A 24 -4.25 17.24 24.97
N PRO A 25 -4.09 18.16 24.02
CA PRO A 25 -5.11 19.15 23.69
C PRO A 25 -6.26 18.60 22.86
N ASP A 26 -6.10 17.38 22.31
CA ASP A 26 -7.05 16.78 21.40
C ASP A 26 -8.20 16.12 22.14
N THR A 27 -9.34 16.02 21.48
CA THR A 27 -10.52 15.30 21.95
C THR A 27 -10.75 14.06 21.09
N TYR A 28 -11.29 13.01 21.72
CA TYR A 28 -11.56 11.71 21.09
C TYR A 28 -13.01 11.33 21.38
N GLU A 29 -13.63 10.62 20.43
CA GLU A 29 -15.01 10.22 20.51
C GLU A 29 -15.17 8.71 20.36
N HIS A 30 -16.13 8.13 21.08
CA HIS A 30 -16.60 6.77 20.88
C HIS A 30 -17.98 6.81 20.26
N ALA A 31 -18.19 6.09 19.16
CA ALA A 31 -19.45 6.01 18.44
C ALA A 31 -19.83 4.56 18.14
N HIS A 32 -21.12 4.35 17.97
CA HIS A 32 -21.71 3.05 17.68
C HIS A 32 -22.60 3.15 16.45
N ASP A 33 -22.63 2.07 15.66
CA ASP A 33 -23.52 1.96 14.52
C ASP A 33 -23.88 0.49 14.24
N PHE A 34 -24.87 0.28 13.38
CA PHE A 34 -25.19 -1.04 12.85
C PHE A 34 -25.52 -0.97 11.37
N CYS A 35 -25.36 -2.14 10.68
CA CYS A 35 -25.70 -2.31 9.30
C CYS A 35 -26.03 -3.78 9.00
N ASP A 36 -26.58 -4.03 7.82
CA ASP A 36 -26.73 -5.40 7.32
C ASP A 36 -25.39 -5.96 6.85
N LEU A 37 -24.59 -5.13 6.16
CA LEU A 37 -23.28 -5.50 5.65
C LEU A 37 -22.25 -4.40 5.89
N ILE A 38 -21.12 -4.76 6.47
CA ILE A 38 -19.93 -3.94 6.45
C ILE A 38 -18.91 -4.51 5.46
N VAL A 39 -18.39 -3.66 4.57
CA VAL A 39 -17.35 -3.99 3.59
C VAL A 39 -16.08 -3.25 3.98
N VAL A 40 -14.99 -3.97 4.26
CA VAL A 40 -13.69 -3.41 4.62
C VAL A 40 -12.78 -3.41 3.40
N GLY A 41 -12.42 -2.22 2.94
CA GLY A 41 -11.63 -1.97 1.73
C GLY A 41 -12.49 -1.59 0.53
N SER A 42 -12.16 -0.47 -0.11
CA SER A 42 -12.86 0.10 -1.26
C SER A 42 -12.16 -0.14 -2.60
N GLY A 43 -11.32 -1.17 -2.69
CA GLY A 43 -10.81 -1.65 -3.97
C GLY A 43 -11.92 -2.27 -4.84
N PRO A 44 -11.60 -2.73 -6.06
CA PRO A 44 -12.61 -3.25 -7.00
C PRO A 44 -13.55 -4.28 -6.40
N ALA A 45 -13.02 -5.22 -5.63
CA ALA A 45 -13.81 -6.27 -4.99
C ALA A 45 -14.77 -5.73 -3.93
N GLY A 46 -14.30 -4.78 -3.09
CA GLY A 46 -15.13 -4.15 -2.06
C GLY A 46 -16.23 -3.29 -2.64
N VAL A 47 -15.91 -2.49 -3.67
CA VAL A 47 -16.90 -1.67 -4.39
C VAL A 47 -17.97 -2.54 -5.03
N ALA A 48 -17.58 -3.61 -5.74
CA ALA A 48 -18.54 -4.53 -6.36
C ALA A 48 -19.45 -5.20 -5.33
N ALA A 49 -18.89 -5.65 -4.20
CA ALA A 49 -19.65 -6.26 -3.12
C ALA A 49 -20.66 -5.27 -2.48
N ALA A 50 -20.23 -4.02 -2.28
CA ALA A 50 -21.09 -2.97 -1.71
C ALA A 50 -22.25 -2.62 -2.64
N ILE A 51 -22.00 -2.48 -3.94
CA ILE A 51 -23.04 -2.21 -4.96
C ILE A 51 -24.06 -3.35 -5.00
N GLU A 52 -23.59 -4.60 -5.15
CA GLU A 52 -24.47 -5.78 -5.23
C GLU A 52 -25.38 -5.90 -3.98
N ALA A 53 -24.84 -5.60 -2.81
CA ALA A 53 -25.61 -5.62 -1.57
C ALA A 53 -26.64 -4.50 -1.49
N ALA A 54 -26.27 -3.28 -1.89
CA ALA A 54 -27.17 -2.13 -1.87
C ALA A 54 -28.32 -2.28 -2.89
N GLU A 55 -28.08 -2.85 -4.06
CA GLU A 55 -29.12 -3.19 -5.05
C GLU A 55 -30.14 -4.19 -4.49
N LYS A 56 -29.73 -5.06 -3.56
CA LYS A 56 -30.62 -5.95 -2.79
C LYS A 56 -31.27 -5.27 -1.58
N LYS A 57 -31.14 -3.94 -1.46
CA LYS A 57 -31.71 -3.11 -0.39
C LYS A 57 -31.18 -3.44 1.01
N LEU A 58 -29.95 -3.91 1.11
CA LEU A 58 -29.26 -4.04 2.37
C LEU A 58 -28.70 -2.67 2.81
N ASP A 59 -28.67 -2.45 4.12
CA ASP A 59 -27.96 -1.32 4.72
C ASP A 59 -26.46 -1.61 4.71
N VAL A 60 -25.68 -0.81 3.96
CA VAL A 60 -24.27 -1.09 3.67
C VAL A 60 -23.37 0.04 4.17
N ILE A 61 -22.33 -0.34 4.91
CA ILE A 61 -21.22 0.53 5.28
C ILE A 61 -19.96 0.06 4.53
N LEU A 62 -19.34 0.97 3.76
CA LEU A 62 -18.06 0.76 3.08
C LEU A 62 -16.95 1.53 3.81
N VAL A 63 -15.93 0.82 4.30
CA VAL A 63 -14.82 1.38 5.07
C VAL A 63 -13.55 1.41 4.26
N GLU A 64 -12.86 2.57 4.23
CA GLU A 64 -11.61 2.78 3.49
C GLU A 64 -10.61 3.55 4.35
N GLN A 65 -9.38 3.03 4.44
CA GLN A 65 -8.31 3.68 5.21
C GLN A 65 -7.70 4.90 4.52
N ASP A 66 -7.77 4.94 3.18
CA ASP A 66 -7.31 6.11 2.40
C ASP A 66 -8.36 7.24 2.47
N SER A 67 -7.97 8.42 2.02
CA SER A 67 -8.85 9.56 1.85
C SER A 67 -9.78 9.43 0.63
N LEU A 68 -9.41 8.57 -0.31
CA LEU A 68 -10.14 8.29 -1.55
C LEU A 68 -10.49 6.80 -1.61
N ILE A 69 -11.60 6.50 -2.25
CA ILE A 69 -12.01 5.12 -2.56
C ILE A 69 -11.35 4.65 -3.85
N GLY A 70 -11.17 3.33 -4.01
CA GLY A 70 -10.64 2.73 -5.22
C GLY A 70 -9.45 1.77 -4.99
N GLY A 71 -8.78 1.85 -3.84
CA GLY A 71 -7.62 1.00 -3.54
C GLY A 71 -6.52 1.16 -4.60
N ASN A 72 -6.02 0.06 -5.15
CA ASN A 72 -4.98 0.10 -6.19
C ASN A 72 -5.43 0.73 -7.52
N GLN A 73 -6.75 0.83 -7.79
CA GLN A 73 -7.24 1.55 -8.96
C GLN A 73 -6.93 3.06 -8.91
N LEU A 74 -6.65 3.63 -7.74
CA LEU A 74 -6.18 5.01 -7.61
C LEU A 74 -4.87 5.29 -8.34
N ALA A 75 -4.13 4.26 -8.71
CA ALA A 75 -2.92 4.33 -9.54
C ALA A 75 -3.17 3.97 -11.00
N GLU A 76 -4.40 3.78 -11.44
CA GLU A 76 -4.74 3.61 -12.86
C GLU A 76 -5.07 4.96 -13.50
N ASN A 77 -4.63 5.17 -14.74
CA ASN A 77 -4.77 6.46 -15.42
C ASN A 77 -6.24 6.85 -15.70
N ASP A 78 -7.11 5.85 -15.91
CA ASP A 78 -8.49 6.05 -16.32
C ASP A 78 -9.50 5.95 -15.15
N PHE A 79 -9.01 5.85 -13.90
CA PHE A 79 -9.88 5.69 -12.74
C PHE A 79 -10.47 7.02 -12.27
N ASP A 80 -11.79 7.17 -12.40
CA ASP A 80 -12.53 8.31 -11.87
C ASP A 80 -13.14 8.01 -10.49
N ASN A 81 -12.44 8.43 -9.45
CA ASN A 81 -12.89 8.30 -8.06
C ASN A 81 -14.25 8.99 -7.82
N SER A 82 -14.50 10.13 -8.46
CA SER A 82 -15.71 10.90 -8.26
C SER A 82 -16.94 10.18 -8.82
N GLN A 83 -16.80 9.55 -9.98
CA GLN A 83 -17.86 8.76 -10.59
C GLN A 83 -18.26 7.58 -9.70
N ILE A 84 -17.29 6.81 -9.22
CA ILE A 84 -17.57 5.67 -8.34
C ILE A 84 -18.19 6.12 -7.01
N LYS A 85 -17.65 7.19 -6.42
CA LYS A 85 -18.21 7.75 -5.18
C LYS A 85 -19.67 8.16 -5.35
N ASN A 86 -19.99 8.89 -6.40
CA ASN A 86 -21.37 9.30 -6.69
C ASN A 86 -22.31 8.10 -6.89
N GLN A 87 -21.83 7.04 -7.57
CA GLN A 87 -22.59 5.81 -7.74
C GLN A 87 -22.94 5.16 -6.40
N LEU A 88 -21.96 5.03 -5.51
CA LEU A 88 -22.14 4.43 -4.19
C LEU A 88 -23.09 5.28 -3.31
N GLU A 89 -22.94 6.60 -3.33
CA GLU A 89 -23.80 7.53 -2.58
C GLU A 89 -25.25 7.50 -3.08
N ASN A 90 -25.47 7.42 -4.40
CA ASN A 90 -26.80 7.29 -5.01
C ASN A 90 -27.53 5.98 -4.62
N LEU A 91 -26.77 4.94 -4.31
CA LEU A 91 -27.29 3.66 -3.80
C LEU A 91 -27.52 3.70 -2.27
N GLY A 92 -27.25 4.81 -1.60
CA GLY A 92 -27.41 4.95 -0.16
C GLY A 92 -26.33 4.29 0.68
N ILE A 93 -25.20 3.91 0.09
CA ILE A 93 -24.08 3.29 0.82
C ILE A 93 -23.39 4.34 1.70
N LYS A 94 -23.23 4.04 2.99
CA LYS A 94 -22.45 4.87 3.90
C LYS A 94 -20.97 4.64 3.67
N ILE A 95 -20.27 5.64 3.14
CA ILE A 95 -18.83 5.58 2.86
C ILE A 95 -18.05 6.21 4.03
N MET A 96 -17.13 5.45 4.62
CA MET A 96 -16.26 5.90 5.70
C MET A 96 -14.80 5.86 5.21
N THR A 97 -14.33 6.97 4.62
CA THR A 97 -12.91 7.15 4.24
C THR A 97 -12.07 7.54 5.46
N ARG A 98 -10.74 7.50 5.35
CA ARG A 98 -9.79 7.75 6.45
C ARG A 98 -10.05 6.88 7.68
N THR A 99 -10.70 5.74 7.48
CA THR A 99 -11.20 4.87 8.55
C THR A 99 -10.54 3.49 8.44
N THR A 100 -9.80 3.10 9.45
CA THR A 100 -9.08 1.82 9.49
C THR A 100 -9.85 0.82 10.32
N ALA A 101 -10.20 -0.33 9.74
CA ALA A 101 -10.69 -1.49 10.49
C ALA A 101 -9.49 -2.19 11.13
N PHE A 102 -9.45 -2.24 12.46
CA PHE A 102 -8.33 -2.82 13.20
C PHE A 102 -8.66 -4.11 13.93
N GLY A 103 -9.94 -4.49 14.03
CA GLY A 103 -10.33 -5.72 14.71
C GLY A 103 -11.71 -6.24 14.31
N LEU A 104 -11.80 -7.57 14.23
CA LEU A 104 -13.05 -8.31 14.08
C LEU A 104 -13.28 -9.11 15.35
N TYR A 105 -14.42 -8.89 15.98
CA TYR A 105 -14.79 -9.48 17.26
C TYR A 105 -16.00 -10.40 17.12
N ASP A 106 -16.35 -11.08 18.19
CA ASP A 106 -17.51 -11.96 18.25
C ASP A 106 -18.82 -11.20 17.93
N ASN A 107 -19.83 -11.94 17.49
CA ASN A 107 -21.13 -11.39 17.07
C ASN A 107 -21.06 -10.34 15.95
N CYS A 108 -20.11 -10.50 15.03
CA CYS A 108 -19.89 -9.60 13.89
C CYS A 108 -19.70 -8.13 14.30
N VAL A 109 -18.99 -7.91 15.39
CA VAL A 109 -18.57 -6.57 15.81
C VAL A 109 -17.25 -6.22 15.13
N VAL A 110 -17.19 -5.02 14.56
CA VAL A 110 -15.98 -4.47 13.90
C VAL A 110 -15.55 -3.20 14.63
N GLY A 111 -14.29 -3.18 15.04
CA GLY A 111 -13.63 -2.00 15.59
C GLY A 111 -12.98 -1.19 14.49
N LEU A 112 -13.33 0.11 14.41
CA LEU A 112 -12.78 1.05 13.43
C LEU A 112 -12.19 2.27 14.11
N LEU A 113 -11.13 2.83 13.52
CA LEU A 113 -10.56 4.11 13.90
C LEU A 113 -10.68 5.09 12.72
N GLU A 114 -11.53 6.08 12.88
CA GLU A 114 -11.72 7.18 11.92
C GLU A 114 -10.77 8.34 12.29
N ARG A 115 -9.98 8.81 11.33
CA ARG A 115 -9.15 10.02 11.44
C ARG A 115 -9.96 11.23 10.99
N VAL A 116 -10.64 11.89 11.94
CA VAL A 116 -11.61 12.95 11.64
C VAL A 116 -10.90 14.25 11.27
N THR A 117 -9.91 14.68 12.07
CA THR A 117 -9.22 15.96 11.87
C THR A 117 -7.69 15.85 11.80
N ASP A 118 -7.10 14.65 11.85
CA ASP A 118 -5.64 14.43 11.75
C ASP A 118 -4.99 15.10 10.52
N HIS A 119 -5.76 15.32 9.46
CA HIS A 119 -5.30 15.88 8.20
C HIS A 119 -5.55 17.39 8.08
N ILE A 120 -6.11 18.02 9.11
CA ILE A 120 -6.48 19.44 9.13
C ILE A 120 -5.46 20.20 10.00
N SER A 121 -4.78 21.20 9.43
CA SER A 121 -3.75 21.95 10.12
C SER A 121 -4.29 22.85 11.26
N ALA A 122 -5.54 23.31 11.15
CA ALA A 122 -6.23 24.12 12.16
C ALA A 122 -7.66 23.59 12.36
N PRO A 123 -7.83 22.46 13.06
CA PRO A 123 -9.13 21.87 13.28
C PRO A 123 -9.99 22.72 14.25
N ASN A 124 -11.31 22.60 14.09
CA ASN A 124 -12.24 23.16 15.08
C ASN A 124 -12.11 22.37 16.38
N VAL A 125 -11.91 23.07 17.50
CA VAL A 125 -11.69 22.46 18.83
C VAL A 125 -12.89 21.61 19.34
N ASN A 126 -14.08 21.79 18.76
CA ASN A 126 -15.27 21.01 19.11
C ASN A 126 -15.44 19.74 18.27
N ILE A 127 -14.51 19.46 17.32
CA ILE A 127 -14.54 18.27 16.48
C ILE A 127 -13.43 17.34 17.00
N PRO A 128 -13.73 16.05 17.24
CA PRO A 128 -12.74 15.12 17.73
C PRO A 128 -11.60 14.94 16.71
N ARG A 129 -10.39 14.71 17.20
CA ARG A 129 -9.26 14.33 16.36
C ARG A 129 -9.47 13.00 15.69
N GLN A 130 -9.92 12.03 16.49
CA GLN A 130 -10.21 10.67 16.05
C GLN A 130 -11.50 10.19 16.68
N ARG A 131 -12.17 9.28 15.97
CA ARG A 131 -13.38 8.61 16.45
C ARG A 131 -13.19 7.11 16.40
N PHE A 132 -13.42 6.48 17.53
CA PHE A 132 -13.44 5.04 17.66
C PHE A 132 -14.86 4.54 17.42
N TRP A 133 -15.05 3.73 16.40
CA TRP A 133 -16.31 3.13 16.05
C TRP A 133 -16.41 1.69 16.52
N THR A 134 -17.51 1.33 17.11
CA THR A 134 -17.94 -0.06 17.35
C THR A 134 -19.16 -0.32 16.48
N ILE A 135 -18.95 -1.01 15.35
CA ILE A 135 -20.04 -1.30 14.40
C ILE A 135 -20.43 -2.77 14.51
N ARG A 136 -21.73 -3.03 14.70
CA ARG A 136 -22.28 -4.38 14.63
C ARG A 136 -22.93 -4.58 13.28
N ALA A 137 -22.45 -5.57 12.52
CA ALA A 137 -23.00 -5.94 11.22
C ALA A 137 -23.67 -7.32 11.30
N LYS A 138 -24.60 -7.61 10.38
CA LYS A 138 -25.10 -8.99 10.18
C LYS A 138 -24.06 -9.82 9.41
N HIS A 139 -23.38 -9.19 8.46
CA HIS A 139 -22.35 -9.80 7.61
C HIS A 139 -21.13 -8.88 7.47
N ILE A 140 -19.95 -9.48 7.28
CA ILE A 140 -18.69 -8.77 7.08
C ILE A 140 -18.03 -9.31 5.82
N ILE A 141 -17.65 -8.42 4.89
CA ILE A 141 -16.80 -8.74 3.75
C ILE A 141 -15.47 -8.01 3.93
N VAL A 142 -14.36 -8.74 3.84
CA VAL A 142 -13.01 -8.19 3.91
C VAL A 142 -12.41 -8.17 2.51
N GLY A 143 -12.40 -6.99 1.89
CA GLY A 143 -11.79 -6.69 0.60
C GLY A 143 -10.48 -5.93 0.75
N ALA A 144 -9.63 -6.29 1.72
CA ALA A 144 -8.41 -5.57 2.09
C ALA A 144 -7.26 -5.68 1.07
N GLY A 145 -7.49 -6.36 -0.07
CA GLY A 145 -6.52 -6.45 -1.16
C GLY A 145 -5.33 -7.35 -0.85
N ALA A 146 -4.20 -7.03 -1.45
CA ALA A 146 -2.95 -7.77 -1.31
C ALA A 146 -1.75 -6.82 -1.23
N ILE A 147 -0.70 -7.27 -0.58
CA ILE A 147 0.57 -6.55 -0.42
C ILE A 147 1.59 -7.14 -1.38
N GLU A 148 2.22 -6.29 -2.18
CA GLU A 148 3.28 -6.70 -3.08
C GLU A 148 4.52 -7.13 -2.29
N ARG A 149 5.12 -8.26 -2.68
CA ARG A 149 6.24 -8.88 -1.98
C ARG A 149 7.57 -8.39 -2.51
N HIS A 150 8.44 -8.00 -1.60
CA HIS A 150 9.84 -7.74 -1.92
C HIS A 150 10.58 -9.03 -2.28
N ILE A 151 11.64 -8.88 -3.09
CA ILE A 151 12.63 -9.93 -3.38
C ILE A 151 13.85 -9.62 -2.52
N ALA A 152 14.30 -10.62 -1.74
CA ALA A 152 15.48 -10.46 -0.88
C ALA A 152 16.77 -10.77 -1.66
N PHE A 153 17.74 -9.86 -1.59
CA PHE A 153 19.10 -10.01 -2.14
C PHE A 153 20.06 -9.07 -1.40
N ASN A 154 21.34 -9.08 -1.71
CA ASN A 154 22.33 -8.32 -0.96
C ASN A 154 22.14 -6.81 -1.10
N ASN A 155 22.19 -6.10 0.03
CA ASN A 155 22.06 -4.63 0.14
C ASN A 155 20.73 -4.05 -0.39
N ASN A 156 19.66 -4.85 -0.38
CA ASN A 156 18.33 -4.40 -0.83
C ASN A 156 17.66 -3.39 0.12
N ASP A 157 18.34 -2.99 1.18
CA ASP A 157 17.93 -1.96 2.15
C ASP A 157 18.52 -0.57 1.83
N ILE A 158 19.38 -0.45 0.80
CA ILE A 158 19.89 0.85 0.36
C ILE A 158 18.74 1.72 -0.17
N PRO A 159 18.67 3.02 0.22
CA PRO A 159 17.66 3.95 -0.27
C PRO A 159 17.62 4.02 -1.80
N GLY A 160 16.43 3.83 -2.37
CA GLY A 160 16.19 3.70 -3.81
C GLY A 160 15.62 2.33 -4.20
N VAL A 161 15.47 1.40 -3.23
CA VAL A 161 14.74 0.15 -3.43
C VAL A 161 13.30 0.31 -2.95
N MET A 162 12.32 -0.04 -3.79
CA MET A 162 10.89 -0.07 -3.41
C MET A 162 10.12 -1.13 -4.20
N THR A 163 8.83 -1.27 -3.95
CA THR A 163 7.98 -2.14 -4.76
C THR A 163 7.56 -1.44 -6.06
N VAL A 164 7.24 -2.24 -7.09
CA VAL A 164 6.76 -1.72 -8.38
C VAL A 164 5.46 -0.96 -8.19
N ASN A 165 4.53 -1.50 -7.39
CA ASN A 165 3.25 -0.84 -7.10
C ASN A 165 3.41 0.50 -6.39
N ALA A 166 4.41 0.65 -5.50
CA ALA A 166 4.70 1.94 -4.87
C ALA A 166 5.13 2.97 -5.92
N SER A 167 6.04 2.61 -6.84
CA SER A 167 6.47 3.49 -7.93
C SER A 167 5.31 3.87 -8.87
N LYS A 168 4.42 2.92 -9.19
CA LYS A 168 3.18 3.17 -9.94
C LYS A 168 2.30 4.23 -9.26
N HIS A 169 2.11 4.12 -7.95
CA HIS A 169 1.37 5.12 -7.17
C HIS A 169 2.05 6.49 -7.19
N TYR A 170 3.38 6.55 -7.05
CA TYR A 170 4.12 7.81 -7.16
C TYR A 170 3.91 8.46 -8.53
N LEU A 171 4.01 7.69 -9.60
CA LEU A 171 3.84 8.21 -10.95
C LEU A 171 2.40 8.67 -11.21
N ASN A 172 1.44 7.77 -11.09
CA ASN A 172 0.08 8.01 -11.59
C ASN A 172 -0.78 8.84 -10.64
N ARG A 173 -0.56 8.73 -9.32
CA ARG A 173 -1.33 9.49 -8.33
C ARG A 173 -0.72 10.84 -7.98
N TYR A 174 0.62 10.94 -8.02
CA TYR A 174 1.32 12.15 -7.57
C TYR A 174 2.15 12.82 -8.65
N GLY A 175 2.26 12.25 -9.86
CA GLY A 175 3.05 12.80 -10.95
C GLY A 175 4.57 12.76 -10.69
N VAL A 176 5.04 11.84 -9.84
CA VAL A 176 6.44 11.74 -9.44
C VAL A 176 7.09 10.51 -10.05
N LEU A 177 8.06 10.74 -10.93
CA LEU A 177 8.96 9.70 -11.44
C LEU A 177 10.05 9.41 -10.39
N THR A 178 10.12 8.15 -9.92
CA THR A 178 10.95 7.77 -8.77
C THR A 178 12.44 7.57 -9.10
N GLY A 179 12.79 7.44 -10.39
CA GLY A 179 14.17 7.30 -10.88
C GLY A 179 14.24 7.58 -12.37
N GLN A 180 15.47 7.79 -12.89
CA GLN A 180 15.72 8.00 -14.32
C GLN A 180 16.23 6.73 -15.01
N SER A 181 17.01 5.92 -14.31
CA SER A 181 17.52 4.62 -14.75
C SER A 181 17.02 3.54 -13.83
N ILE A 182 15.90 2.91 -14.19
CA ILE A 182 15.13 2.02 -13.34
C ILE A 182 15.36 0.57 -13.72
N VAL A 183 15.72 -0.27 -12.76
CA VAL A 183 15.72 -1.72 -12.93
C VAL A 183 14.55 -2.32 -12.16
N ILE A 184 13.68 -3.05 -12.85
CA ILE A 184 12.56 -3.80 -12.26
C ILE A 184 12.94 -5.27 -12.16
N ALA A 185 12.84 -5.88 -10.97
CA ALA A 185 13.04 -7.31 -10.80
C ALA A 185 11.71 -8.00 -10.44
N THR A 186 11.38 -9.05 -11.19
CA THR A 186 10.09 -9.72 -11.07
C THR A 186 10.15 -11.22 -11.34
N ASN A 187 9.08 -11.92 -10.98
CA ASN A 187 8.75 -13.31 -11.30
C ASN A 187 7.33 -13.48 -11.84
N ASN A 188 6.66 -12.38 -12.21
CA ASN A 188 5.25 -12.37 -12.62
C ASN A 188 4.95 -11.25 -13.63
N ASP A 189 3.76 -11.25 -14.19
CA ASP A 189 3.39 -10.34 -15.29
C ASP A 189 2.88 -8.96 -14.84
N SER A 190 2.55 -8.77 -13.57
CA SER A 190 1.90 -7.55 -13.08
C SER A 190 2.73 -6.26 -13.22
N VAL A 191 4.03 -6.39 -13.53
CA VAL A 191 4.96 -5.26 -13.61
C VAL A 191 5.03 -4.58 -14.98
N TYR A 192 4.65 -5.28 -16.05
CA TYR A 192 4.96 -4.85 -17.42
C TYR A 192 4.21 -3.59 -17.83
N GLU A 193 2.96 -3.46 -17.39
CA GLU A 193 2.19 -2.22 -17.59
C GLU A 193 2.88 -1.03 -16.89
N THR A 194 3.33 -1.22 -15.66
CA THR A 194 4.06 -0.17 -14.93
C THR A 194 5.41 0.14 -15.58
N ALA A 195 6.12 -0.87 -16.09
CA ALA A 195 7.36 -0.66 -16.84
C ALA A 195 7.13 0.22 -18.09
N HIS A 196 6.02 0.01 -18.80
CA HIS A 196 5.61 0.82 -19.93
C HIS A 196 5.34 2.27 -19.50
N GLN A 197 4.51 2.48 -18.49
CA GLN A 197 4.16 3.80 -17.96
C GLN A 197 5.39 4.59 -17.50
N LEU A 198 6.33 3.94 -16.79
CA LEU A 198 7.59 4.56 -16.37
C LEU A 198 8.46 4.97 -17.58
N SER A 199 8.52 4.11 -18.61
CA SER A 199 9.24 4.42 -19.84
C SER A 199 8.62 5.57 -20.61
N GLU A 200 7.29 5.63 -20.73
CA GLU A 200 6.56 6.76 -21.33
C GLU A 200 6.77 8.06 -20.56
N ALA A 201 6.91 7.97 -19.23
CA ALA A 201 7.24 9.11 -18.37
C ALA A 201 8.71 9.58 -18.50
N GLY A 202 9.52 8.90 -19.33
CA GLY A 202 10.88 9.29 -19.67
C GLY A 202 11.99 8.55 -18.91
N ALA A 203 11.68 7.50 -18.15
CA ALA A 203 12.71 6.67 -17.53
C ALA A 203 13.32 5.68 -18.54
N ASN A 204 14.60 5.37 -18.36
CA ASN A 204 15.24 4.22 -19.00
C ASN A 204 14.97 2.98 -18.14
N VAL A 205 14.15 2.04 -18.62
CA VAL A 205 13.68 0.89 -17.84
C VAL A 205 14.28 -0.41 -18.36
N THR A 206 14.82 -1.22 -17.45
CA THR A 206 15.25 -2.61 -17.69
C THR A 206 14.48 -3.53 -16.76
N VAL A 207 13.80 -4.55 -17.32
CA VAL A 207 13.09 -5.57 -16.54
C VAL A 207 13.93 -6.84 -16.46
N LEU A 208 14.23 -7.28 -15.25
CA LEU A 208 14.82 -8.59 -14.95
C LEU A 208 13.68 -9.54 -14.57
N ASP A 209 13.35 -10.47 -15.44
CA ASP A 209 12.38 -11.52 -15.11
C ASP A 209 13.11 -12.83 -14.83
N SER A 210 12.89 -13.38 -13.64
CA SER A 210 13.55 -14.64 -13.24
C SER A 210 13.10 -15.85 -14.06
N ARG A 211 11.99 -15.76 -14.75
CA ARG A 211 11.45 -16.79 -15.63
C ARG A 211 12.17 -16.76 -16.99
N THR A 212 12.31 -17.92 -17.59
CA THR A 212 12.93 -18.07 -18.93
C THR A 212 11.90 -18.27 -20.04
N ASN A 213 10.80 -18.98 -19.73
CA ASN A 213 9.77 -19.41 -20.67
C ASN A 213 8.47 -18.65 -20.43
N PHE A 214 8.33 -17.50 -21.06
CA PHE A 214 7.08 -16.75 -21.13
C PHE A 214 7.07 -15.89 -22.40
N GLU A 215 5.89 -15.60 -22.90
CA GLU A 215 5.68 -14.67 -24.00
C GLU A 215 5.02 -13.42 -23.45
N ILE A 216 5.49 -12.26 -23.88
CA ILE A 216 4.89 -10.99 -23.58
C ILE A 216 4.97 -10.10 -24.82
N GLU A 217 3.86 -9.50 -25.15
CA GLU A 217 3.85 -8.46 -26.19
C GLU A 217 4.48 -7.20 -25.61
N THR A 218 5.65 -6.86 -26.12
CA THR A 218 6.34 -5.63 -25.72
C THR A 218 6.35 -4.64 -26.85
N ASN A 219 5.95 -3.41 -26.59
CA ASN A 219 6.02 -2.29 -27.53
C ASN A 219 7.45 -1.72 -27.66
N LYS A 220 8.50 -2.48 -27.33
CA LYS A 220 9.92 -2.10 -27.38
C LYS A 220 10.29 -0.81 -26.60
N SER A 221 9.46 -0.38 -25.66
CA SER A 221 9.73 0.82 -24.87
C SER A 221 10.75 0.62 -23.75
N PHE A 222 11.07 -0.64 -23.40
CA PHE A 222 12.03 -1.01 -22.38
C PHE A 222 12.72 -2.36 -22.69
N GLU A 223 13.87 -2.61 -22.04
CA GLU A 223 14.63 -3.84 -22.18
C GLU A 223 14.08 -4.93 -21.24
N ILE A 224 14.02 -6.20 -21.72
CA ILE A 224 13.69 -7.35 -20.89
C ILE A 224 14.85 -8.35 -20.91
N ARG A 225 15.30 -8.74 -19.72
CA ARG A 225 16.31 -9.79 -19.50
C ARG A 225 15.67 -10.99 -18.81
N LYS A 226 15.37 -12.02 -19.60
CA LYS A 226 14.78 -13.28 -19.14
C LYS A 226 15.79 -14.17 -18.46
N GLY A 227 15.40 -14.79 -17.34
CA GLY A 227 16.27 -15.67 -16.56
C GLY A 227 17.32 -14.91 -15.73
N TYR A 228 17.10 -13.64 -15.42
CA TYR A 228 17.96 -12.84 -14.56
C TYR A 228 17.28 -12.41 -13.27
N VAL A 229 18.10 -12.30 -12.22
CA VAL A 229 17.67 -11.88 -10.88
C VAL A 229 18.62 -10.83 -10.33
N PRO A 230 18.19 -9.95 -9.41
CA PRO A 230 19.08 -9.04 -8.71
C PRO A 230 20.02 -9.83 -7.80
N TYR A 231 21.28 -9.41 -7.69
CA TYR A 231 22.29 -10.09 -6.88
C TYR A 231 22.80 -9.21 -5.74
N ASN A 232 23.24 -7.98 -6.04
CA ASN A 232 23.79 -7.07 -5.06
C ASN A 232 23.64 -5.61 -5.50
N ILE A 233 23.25 -4.72 -4.60
CA ILE A 233 23.30 -3.27 -4.86
C ILE A 233 24.65 -2.72 -4.47
N ASN A 234 25.22 -1.92 -5.36
CA ASN A 234 26.40 -1.10 -5.11
C ASN A 234 25.96 0.33 -4.82
N GLY A 235 26.48 0.90 -3.75
CA GLY A 235 26.12 2.22 -3.25
C GLY A 235 26.19 2.27 -1.73
N SER A 236 25.81 3.40 -1.14
CA SER A 236 25.76 3.54 0.32
C SER A 236 24.58 4.38 0.80
N LYS A 237 24.49 5.64 0.41
CA LYS A 237 23.35 6.54 0.71
C LYS A 237 22.29 6.52 -0.36
N LYS A 238 22.62 6.01 -1.53
CA LYS A 238 21.77 5.84 -2.71
C LYS A 238 22.32 4.69 -3.55
N ILE A 239 21.54 4.23 -4.50
CA ILE A 239 21.94 3.24 -5.48
C ILE A 239 22.84 3.91 -6.53
N ASP A 240 23.97 3.25 -6.84
CA ASP A 240 24.85 3.62 -7.93
C ASP A 240 24.74 2.60 -9.09
N SER A 241 24.61 1.32 -8.76
CA SER A 241 24.42 0.24 -9.74
C SER A 241 23.86 -1.02 -9.08
N LEU A 242 23.36 -1.94 -9.91
CA LEU A 242 22.91 -3.27 -9.53
C LEU A 242 23.76 -4.34 -10.20
N ASP A 243 24.35 -5.24 -9.41
CA ASP A 243 24.89 -6.48 -9.92
C ASP A 243 23.74 -7.47 -10.13
N ILE A 244 23.73 -8.14 -11.26
CA ILE A 244 22.72 -9.13 -11.62
C ILE A 244 23.30 -10.51 -11.80
N SER A 245 22.47 -11.53 -11.68
CA SER A 245 22.84 -12.93 -11.82
C SER A 245 21.85 -13.67 -12.72
N LYS A 246 22.31 -14.76 -13.33
CA LYS A 246 21.39 -15.73 -13.93
C LYS A 246 20.64 -16.47 -12.83
N SER A 247 19.34 -16.68 -12.99
CA SER A 247 18.49 -17.37 -12.01
C SER A 247 18.93 -18.81 -11.70
N GLU A 248 19.56 -19.47 -12.67
CA GLU A 248 20.01 -20.86 -12.55
C GLU A 248 21.32 -21.02 -11.76
N THR A 249 22.18 -20.01 -11.71
CA THR A 249 23.55 -20.16 -11.19
C THR A 249 23.93 -19.19 -10.09
N ILE A 250 23.09 -18.32 -9.67
CA ILE A 250 23.26 -17.28 -8.62
C ILE A 250 24.72 -16.87 -8.36
N ASN A 251 25.34 -16.26 -9.34
CA ASN A 251 26.67 -15.65 -9.27
C ASN A 251 26.63 -14.33 -10.01
N LYS A 252 27.37 -13.32 -9.55
CA LYS A 252 27.48 -12.07 -10.28
C LYS A 252 27.85 -12.33 -11.73
N SER A 253 27.00 -11.90 -12.68
CA SER A 253 27.25 -12.01 -14.11
C SER A 253 27.65 -10.69 -14.74
N GLU A 254 26.96 -9.61 -14.39
CA GLU A 254 27.22 -8.27 -14.92
C GLU A 254 26.68 -7.19 -13.96
N THR A 255 26.99 -5.94 -14.26
CA THR A 255 26.56 -4.77 -13.48
C THR A 255 25.76 -3.83 -14.38
N ILE A 256 24.61 -3.34 -13.90
CA ILE A 256 23.77 -2.36 -14.56
C ILE A 256 23.80 -1.06 -13.75
N ASN A 257 24.17 0.07 -14.38
CA ASN A 257 24.05 1.37 -13.74
C ASN A 257 22.58 1.77 -13.60
N CYS A 258 22.15 2.09 -12.40
CA CYS A 258 20.78 2.51 -12.12
C CYS A 258 20.73 3.38 -10.87
N ASP A 259 19.69 4.18 -10.75
CA ASP A 259 19.40 5.02 -9.58
C ASP A 259 18.17 4.54 -8.79
N GLN A 260 17.45 3.56 -9.35
CA GLN A 260 16.25 2.97 -8.75
C GLN A 260 16.16 1.48 -9.03
N VAL A 261 15.79 0.70 -8.03
CA VAL A 261 15.47 -0.74 -8.17
C VAL A 261 14.05 -0.99 -7.65
N LEU A 262 13.20 -1.53 -8.51
CA LEU A 262 11.82 -1.86 -8.19
C LEU A 262 11.63 -3.37 -8.13
N LEU A 263 10.91 -3.84 -7.13
CA LEU A 263 10.78 -5.27 -6.84
C LEU A 263 9.31 -5.70 -6.87
N SER A 264 9.05 -6.84 -7.51
CA SER A 264 7.76 -7.53 -7.47
C SER A 264 7.95 -9.04 -7.39
N GLY A 265 7.91 -9.59 -6.19
CA GLY A 265 7.96 -11.03 -5.91
C GLY A 265 6.59 -11.71 -5.88
N GLY A 266 5.59 -11.10 -6.48
CA GLY A 266 4.19 -11.50 -6.41
C GLY A 266 3.41 -10.80 -5.30
N TRP A 267 2.25 -11.32 -4.96
CA TRP A 267 1.30 -10.68 -4.06
C TRP A 267 0.90 -11.59 -2.91
N SER A 268 0.80 -11.05 -1.70
CA SER A 268 0.29 -11.74 -0.52
C SER A 268 -1.03 -11.11 -0.09
N PRO A 269 -2.13 -11.88 0.04
CA PRO A 269 -3.40 -11.34 0.49
C PRO A 269 -3.29 -10.74 1.89
N ALA A 270 -3.94 -9.58 2.12
CA ALA A 270 -3.97 -8.89 3.40
C ALA A 270 -5.03 -9.52 4.32
N VAL A 271 -4.66 -10.62 5.00
CA VAL A 271 -5.58 -11.42 5.83
C VAL A 271 -5.51 -11.09 7.33
N HIS A 272 -4.84 -10.01 7.71
CA HIS A 272 -4.55 -9.65 9.11
C HIS A 272 -5.82 -9.60 9.98
N LEU A 273 -6.91 -9.01 9.47
CA LEU A 273 -8.18 -8.93 10.20
C LEU A 273 -8.81 -10.32 10.43
N LEU A 274 -8.65 -11.24 9.48
CA LEU A 274 -9.21 -12.59 9.58
C LEU A 274 -8.42 -13.46 10.55
N SER A 275 -7.11 -13.25 10.67
CA SER A 275 -6.22 -14.01 11.56
C SER A 275 -6.61 -13.89 13.04
N HIS A 276 -7.28 -12.80 13.44
CA HIS A 276 -7.81 -12.63 14.80
C HIS A 276 -8.87 -13.69 15.16
N ARG A 277 -9.49 -14.33 14.18
CA ARG A 277 -10.53 -15.34 14.38
C ARG A 277 -10.05 -16.76 14.14
N GLY A 278 -8.76 -16.96 13.93
CA GLY A 278 -8.17 -18.27 13.70
C GLY A 278 -8.55 -18.90 12.34
N VAL A 279 -8.88 -18.05 11.35
CA VAL A 279 -9.23 -18.46 9.97
C VAL A 279 -8.00 -18.27 9.07
#